data_4d96c4ee863257fd5fade7ca85f68068
#
_entry.id   4d96c4ee863257fd5fade7ca85f68068
#
_cell.length_a   1.000
_cell.length_b   1.000
_cell.length_c   1.000
_cell.angle_alpha   90.00
_cell.angle_beta   90.00
_cell.angle_gamma   90.00
#
_symmetry.space_group_name_H-M   'P 1'
#
loop_
_entity.id
_entity.type
_entity.pdbx_description
1 polymer ?
#
loop_
_entity_poly.entity_id
_entity_poly.type
_entity_poly.pdbx_seq_one_letter_code
_entity_poly.pdbx_strand_id
1 'polypeptide(L)'
;MKFTVKKYLQISLFWLGNATILGLMIVFCQLILPDDSSTILTILCAVIGSIELLVGVYNLFNFFDFKKNCEKYTPIEGVIHNWSLGMPRGFASVSVKVDEQEYSSGSYFNYWECSDMVGKRVKYTIIDDVLFLYEILD
;
A
#
# COMPACT_ATOMS: atom_id res chain seq x y z
N MET A 1 -0.93 -15.73 2.11
CA MET A 1 0.05 -14.87 2.71
C MET A 1 0.96 -14.16 1.75
N LYS A 2 1.34 -14.86 0.77
CA LYS A 2 2.19 -14.31 -0.30
C LYS A 2 1.61 -13.03 -0.90
N PHE A 3 0.27 -12.88 -0.95
CA PHE A 3 -0.38 -11.77 -1.62
C PHE A 3 -0.26 -10.44 -0.86
N THR A 4 -0.76 -10.33 0.37
CA THR A 4 -0.70 -9.08 1.16
C THR A 4 0.73 -8.64 1.45
N VAL A 5 1.61 -9.58 1.80
CA VAL A 5 3.03 -9.28 2.04
C VAL A 5 3.70 -8.72 0.79
N LYS A 6 3.42 -9.31 -0.38
CA LYS A 6 3.92 -8.80 -1.66
C LYS A 6 3.41 -7.38 -1.95
N LYS A 7 2.14 -7.09 -1.62
CA LYS A 7 1.56 -5.76 -1.81
C LYS A 7 2.20 -4.70 -0.92
N TYR A 8 2.39 -4.97 0.37
CA TYR A 8 3.11 -4.05 1.25
C TYR A 8 4.51 -3.74 0.75
N LEU A 9 5.24 -4.75 0.26
CA LEU A 9 6.57 -4.54 -0.31
C LEU A 9 6.51 -3.69 -1.58
N GLN A 10 5.57 -3.97 -2.48
CA GLN A 10 5.40 -3.20 -3.73
C GLN A 10 5.10 -1.72 -3.45
N ILE A 11 4.19 -1.44 -2.51
CA ILE A 11 3.83 -0.07 -2.12
C ILE A 11 5.00 0.63 -1.46
N SER A 12 5.70 -0.05 -0.55
CA SER A 12 6.90 0.50 0.09
C SER A 12 7.94 0.89 -0.96
N LEU A 13 8.26 0.00 -1.90
CA LEU A 13 9.23 0.26 -2.97
C LEU A 13 8.78 1.41 -3.89
N PHE A 14 7.48 1.52 -4.16
CA PHE A 14 6.94 2.62 -4.96
C PHE A 14 7.17 3.98 -4.28
N TRP A 15 6.80 4.12 -2.99
CA TRP A 15 6.96 5.38 -2.25
C TRP A 15 8.42 5.73 -2.00
N LEU A 16 9.25 4.75 -1.65
CA LEU A 16 10.70 4.96 -1.48
C LEU A 16 11.38 5.34 -2.80
N GLY A 17 10.96 4.74 -3.91
CA GLY A 17 11.43 5.11 -5.25
C GLY A 17 11.11 6.55 -5.61
N ASN A 18 9.87 6.99 -5.38
CA ASN A 18 9.45 8.37 -5.61
C ASN A 18 10.23 9.34 -4.72
N ALA A 19 10.39 9.06 -3.43
CA ALA A 19 11.18 9.88 -2.52
C ALA A 19 12.64 10.02 -2.99
N THR A 20 13.22 8.94 -3.55
CA THR A 20 14.58 8.96 -4.12
C THR A 20 14.64 9.86 -5.36
N ILE A 21 13.66 9.78 -6.26
CA ILE A 21 13.58 10.64 -7.44
C ILE A 21 13.48 12.11 -7.04
N LEU A 22 12.63 12.43 -6.05
CA LEU A 22 12.53 13.80 -5.54
C LEU A 22 13.83 14.29 -4.92
N GLY A 23 14.55 13.44 -4.19
CA GLY A 23 15.88 13.75 -3.68
C GLY A 23 16.89 14.08 -4.79
N LEU A 24 16.90 13.31 -5.88
CA LEU A 24 17.72 13.59 -7.05
C LEU A 24 17.31 14.90 -7.75
N MET A 25 16.02 15.20 -7.83
CA MET A 25 15.52 16.47 -8.38
C MET A 25 16.00 17.67 -7.56
N ILE A 26 16.06 17.57 -6.23
CA ILE A 26 16.62 18.63 -5.38
C ILE A 26 18.07 18.95 -5.79
N VAL A 27 18.90 17.92 -5.89
CA VAL A 27 20.30 18.07 -6.30
C VAL A 27 20.40 18.71 -7.69
N PHE A 28 19.59 18.26 -8.64
CA PHE A 28 19.57 18.79 -9.99
C PHE A 28 19.13 20.27 -10.01
N CYS A 29 18.09 20.63 -9.27
CA CYS A 29 17.62 22.02 -9.19
C CYS A 29 18.70 22.97 -8.63
N GLN A 30 19.40 22.54 -7.58
CA GLN A 30 20.49 23.35 -6.99
C GLN A 30 21.69 23.55 -7.93
N LEU A 31 21.93 22.62 -8.86
CA LEU A 31 23.05 22.71 -9.79
C LEU A 31 22.74 23.53 -11.03
N ILE A 32 21.49 23.63 -11.46
CA ILE A 32 21.14 24.15 -12.79
C ILE A 32 20.25 25.39 -12.76
N LEU A 33 19.41 25.57 -11.74
CA LEU A 33 18.46 26.66 -11.68
C LEU A 33 19.02 27.89 -10.97
N PRO A 34 18.59 29.13 -11.35
CA PRO A 34 18.88 30.33 -10.59
C PRO A 34 18.37 30.28 -9.16
N ASP A 35 19.08 30.93 -8.22
CA ASP A 35 18.88 30.80 -6.77
C ASP A 35 17.43 30.94 -6.29
N ASP A 36 16.66 31.90 -6.75
CA ASP A 36 15.30 32.14 -6.30
C ASP A 36 14.33 31.01 -6.68
N SER A 37 14.40 30.54 -7.93
CA SER A 37 13.55 29.46 -8.44
C SER A 37 13.92 28.10 -7.87
N SER A 38 15.21 27.86 -7.64
CA SER A 38 15.73 26.62 -7.07
C SER A 38 15.28 26.44 -5.63
N THR A 39 15.20 27.53 -4.85
CA THR A 39 14.81 27.48 -3.44
C THR A 39 13.37 26.99 -3.25
N ILE A 40 12.42 27.56 -3.98
CA ILE A 40 10.99 27.19 -3.89
C ILE A 40 10.80 25.71 -4.28
N LEU A 41 11.40 25.32 -5.40
CA LEU A 41 11.26 23.94 -5.91
C LEU A 41 11.93 22.94 -4.96
N THR A 42 13.07 23.28 -4.38
CA THR A 42 13.76 22.47 -3.39
C THR A 42 12.89 22.24 -2.15
N ILE A 43 12.25 23.29 -1.62
CA ILE A 43 11.36 23.18 -0.45
C ILE A 43 10.18 22.27 -0.78
N LEU A 44 9.52 22.44 -1.93
CA LEU A 44 8.40 21.59 -2.34
C LEU A 44 8.81 20.13 -2.47
N CYS A 45 9.91 19.85 -3.17
CA CYS A 45 10.41 18.48 -3.31
C CYS A 45 10.82 17.87 -1.96
N ALA A 46 11.42 18.66 -1.05
CA ALA A 46 11.80 18.18 0.27
C ALA A 46 10.59 17.83 1.13
N VAL A 47 9.53 18.64 1.12
CA VAL A 47 8.30 18.36 1.87
C VAL A 47 7.59 17.11 1.33
N ILE A 48 7.38 17.06 0.01
CA ILE A 48 6.70 15.91 -0.61
C ILE A 48 7.53 14.64 -0.42
N GLY A 49 8.82 14.68 -0.69
CA GLY A 49 9.73 13.55 -0.55
C GLY A 49 9.83 13.04 0.89
N SER A 50 9.74 13.93 1.88
CA SER A 50 9.69 13.52 3.30
C SER A 50 8.41 12.75 3.64
N ILE A 51 7.27 13.19 3.12
CA ILE A 51 5.99 12.49 3.30
C ILE A 51 6.04 11.10 2.63
N GLU A 52 6.52 11.04 1.39
CA GLU A 52 6.65 9.78 0.67
C GLU A 52 7.62 8.80 1.35
N LEU A 53 8.73 9.32 1.88
CA LEU A 53 9.68 8.53 2.66
C LEU A 53 9.02 7.93 3.90
N LEU A 54 8.27 8.72 4.67
CA LEU A 54 7.56 8.25 5.87
C LEU A 54 6.53 7.17 5.52
N VAL A 55 5.74 7.37 4.47
CA VAL A 55 4.76 6.38 4.00
C VAL A 55 5.46 5.10 3.53
N GLY A 56 6.56 5.22 2.80
CA GLY A 56 7.35 4.08 2.33
C GLY A 56 7.93 3.27 3.50
N VAL A 57 8.52 3.93 4.49
CA VAL A 57 9.06 3.31 5.69
C VAL A 57 7.96 2.65 6.52
N TYR A 58 6.82 3.31 6.73
CA TYR A 58 5.68 2.73 7.44
C TYR A 58 5.20 1.42 6.80
N ASN A 59 5.04 1.39 5.46
CA ASN A 59 4.66 0.18 4.75
C ASN A 59 5.73 -0.91 4.83
N LEU A 60 7.00 -0.54 4.89
CA LEU A 60 8.11 -1.49 5.08
C LEU A 60 8.06 -2.14 6.47
N PHE A 61 7.77 -1.38 7.52
CA PHE A 61 7.55 -1.93 8.86
C PHE A 61 6.38 -2.91 8.87
N ASN A 62 5.24 -2.54 8.28
CA ASN A 62 4.08 -3.42 8.17
C ASN A 62 4.41 -4.71 7.39
N PHE A 63 5.22 -4.60 6.33
CA PHE A 63 5.72 -5.78 5.60
C PHE A 63 6.50 -6.73 6.50
N PHE A 64 7.46 -6.23 7.29
CA PHE A 64 8.27 -7.07 8.16
C PHE A 64 7.46 -7.66 9.31
N ASP A 65 6.60 -6.86 9.94
CA ASP A 65 5.76 -7.31 11.05
C ASP A 65 4.79 -8.39 10.57
N PHE A 66 4.09 -8.15 9.48
CA PHE A 66 3.18 -9.12 8.91
C PHE A 66 3.90 -10.39 8.45
N LYS A 67 5.05 -10.27 7.79
CA LYS A 67 5.86 -11.42 7.38
C LYS A 67 6.30 -12.28 8.58
N LYS A 68 6.66 -11.65 9.69
CA LYS A 68 7.06 -12.34 10.94
C LYS A 68 5.89 -13.04 11.63
N ASN A 69 4.73 -12.41 11.64
CA ASN A 69 3.57 -12.87 12.43
C ASN A 69 2.59 -13.74 11.65
N CYS A 70 2.71 -13.78 10.36
CA CYS A 70 1.77 -14.47 9.48
C CYS A 70 1.58 -15.96 9.73
N GLU A 71 2.62 -16.66 10.16
CA GLU A 71 2.56 -18.12 10.44
C GLU A 71 1.75 -18.44 11.70
N LYS A 72 1.43 -17.43 12.51
CA LYS A 72 0.64 -17.58 13.72
C LYS A 72 -0.87 -17.70 13.45
N TYR A 73 -1.32 -17.31 12.26
CA TYR A 73 -2.74 -17.26 11.93
C TYR A 73 -3.11 -18.35 10.93
N THR A 74 -4.21 -19.04 11.19
CA THR A 74 -4.76 -20.02 10.26
C THR A 74 -5.66 -19.32 9.26
N PRO A 75 -5.37 -19.39 7.96
CA PRO A 75 -6.22 -18.76 6.96
C PRO A 75 -7.55 -19.53 6.82
N ILE A 76 -8.61 -18.78 6.59
CA ILE A 76 -9.95 -19.29 6.26
C ILE A 76 -10.27 -18.97 4.80
N GLU A 77 -11.18 -19.74 4.21
CA GLU A 77 -11.64 -19.51 2.84
C GLU A 77 -12.93 -18.70 2.80
N GLY A 78 -13.05 -17.84 1.81
CA GLY A 78 -14.25 -17.06 1.56
C GLY A 78 -14.21 -16.39 0.19
N VAL A 79 -15.21 -15.55 -0.06
CA VAL A 79 -15.37 -14.85 -1.35
C VAL A 79 -15.29 -13.35 -1.13
N ILE A 80 -14.57 -12.66 -2.01
CA ILE A 80 -14.53 -11.19 -1.99
C ILE A 80 -15.91 -10.66 -2.38
N HIS A 81 -16.52 -9.92 -1.46
CA HIS A 81 -17.88 -9.42 -1.61
C HIS A 81 -17.92 -8.10 -2.35
N ASN A 82 -17.04 -7.17 -2.00
CA ASN A 82 -17.06 -5.82 -2.52
C ASN A 82 -15.65 -5.20 -2.53
N TRP A 83 -15.54 -4.01 -3.11
CA TRP A 83 -14.35 -3.18 -3.03
C TRP A 83 -14.75 -1.71 -2.82
N SER A 84 -13.85 -0.91 -2.27
CA SER A 84 -14.05 0.52 -2.06
C SER A 84 -12.79 1.32 -2.39
N LEU A 85 -12.97 2.57 -2.82
CA LEU A 85 -11.86 3.49 -3.02
C LEU A 85 -11.32 3.95 -1.67
N GLY A 86 -10.01 3.85 -1.52
CA GLY A 86 -9.29 4.35 -0.35
C GLY A 86 -8.67 5.73 -0.57
N MET A 87 -8.10 6.26 0.48
CA MET A 87 -7.23 7.43 0.42
C MET A 87 -5.77 6.95 0.54
N PRO A 88 -4.81 7.51 -0.22
CA PRO A 88 -4.96 8.49 -1.29
C PRO A 88 -5.61 7.93 -2.57
N ARG A 89 -6.10 8.81 -3.44
CA ARG A 89 -6.75 8.40 -4.70
C ARG A 89 -5.86 7.48 -5.53
N GLY A 90 -6.47 6.42 -6.07
CA GLY A 90 -5.78 5.40 -6.88
C GLY A 90 -5.52 4.10 -6.12
N PHE A 91 -5.67 4.09 -4.80
CA PHE A 91 -5.66 2.87 -3.99
C PHE A 91 -7.07 2.47 -3.61
N ALA A 92 -7.28 1.18 -3.48
CA ALA A 92 -8.57 0.59 -3.15
C ALA A 92 -8.39 -0.52 -2.10
N SER A 93 -9.47 -0.86 -1.44
CA SER A 93 -9.57 -1.98 -0.51
C SER A 93 -10.60 -2.99 -1.01
N VAL A 94 -10.43 -4.24 -0.65
CA VAL A 94 -11.42 -5.29 -0.87
C VAL A 94 -12.02 -5.74 0.45
N SER A 95 -13.25 -6.24 0.42
CA SER A 95 -13.94 -6.70 1.60
C SER A 95 -14.50 -8.11 1.43
N VAL A 96 -14.59 -8.81 2.56
CA VAL A 96 -15.22 -10.12 2.71
C VAL A 96 -16.31 -10.00 3.76
N LYS A 97 -17.44 -10.67 3.54
CA LYS A 97 -18.54 -10.72 4.50
C LYS A 97 -18.47 -12.02 5.29
N VAL A 98 -18.43 -11.90 6.61
CA VAL A 98 -18.43 -13.05 7.55
C VAL A 98 -19.52 -12.78 8.59
N ASP A 99 -20.46 -13.70 8.73
CA ASP A 99 -21.56 -13.63 9.72
C ASP A 99 -22.26 -12.26 9.74
N GLU A 100 -22.59 -11.73 8.55
CA GLU A 100 -23.23 -10.43 8.32
C GLU A 100 -22.34 -9.19 8.57
N GLN A 101 -21.14 -9.35 9.11
CA GLN A 101 -20.16 -8.28 9.27
C GLN A 101 -19.23 -8.21 8.07
N GLU A 102 -18.92 -6.99 7.62
CA GLU A 102 -18.01 -6.74 6.52
C GLU A 102 -16.63 -6.33 7.04
N TYR A 103 -15.60 -7.05 6.58
CA TYR A 103 -14.20 -6.79 6.93
C TYR A 103 -13.43 -6.35 5.69
N SER A 104 -12.75 -5.21 5.79
CA SER A 104 -12.03 -4.62 4.68
C SER A 104 -10.52 -4.75 4.85
N SER A 105 -9.83 -4.93 3.74
CA SER A 105 -8.37 -4.84 3.69
C SER A 105 -7.88 -3.40 3.83
N GLY A 106 -6.59 -3.21 4.09
CA GLY A 106 -5.98 -1.90 3.92
C GLY A 106 -6.09 -1.40 2.46
N SER A 107 -6.05 -0.09 2.26
CA SER A 107 -6.11 0.55 0.94
C SER A 107 -4.77 0.47 0.23
N TYR A 108 -4.38 -0.70 -0.23
CA TYR A 108 -3.10 -0.97 -0.89
C TYR A 108 -3.21 -1.68 -2.24
N PHE A 109 -4.44 -1.88 -2.74
CA PHE A 109 -4.67 -2.39 -4.08
C PHE A 109 -4.86 -1.26 -5.07
N ASN A 110 -4.59 -1.50 -6.34
CA ASN A 110 -5.05 -0.58 -7.35
C ASN A 110 -6.53 -0.88 -7.71
N TYR A 111 -7.20 0.11 -8.26
CA TYR A 111 -8.60 0.03 -8.65
C TYR A 111 -8.92 -1.18 -9.56
N TRP A 112 -8.10 -1.42 -10.59
CA TRP A 112 -8.31 -2.48 -11.57
C TRP A 112 -8.20 -3.87 -10.92
N GLU A 113 -7.21 -4.06 -10.05
CA GLU A 113 -7.05 -5.32 -9.31
C GLU A 113 -8.27 -5.60 -8.42
N CYS A 114 -8.79 -4.61 -7.73
CA CYS A 114 -9.96 -4.79 -6.85
C CYS A 114 -11.21 -5.18 -7.63
N SER A 115 -11.46 -4.52 -8.76
CA SER A 115 -12.59 -4.85 -9.63
C SER A 115 -12.55 -6.31 -10.10
N ASP A 116 -11.36 -6.80 -10.46
CA ASP A 116 -11.17 -8.16 -10.93
C ASP A 116 -11.23 -9.22 -9.82
N MET A 117 -11.13 -8.79 -8.56
CA MET A 117 -11.13 -9.69 -7.40
C MET A 117 -12.53 -9.97 -6.85
N VAL A 118 -13.53 -9.13 -7.14
CA VAL A 118 -14.90 -9.35 -6.68
C VAL A 118 -15.46 -10.67 -7.21
N GLY A 119 -16.02 -11.47 -6.31
CA GLY A 119 -16.55 -12.79 -6.63
C GLY A 119 -15.51 -13.92 -6.62
N LYS A 120 -14.21 -13.63 -6.54
CA LYS A 120 -13.17 -14.67 -6.46
C LYS A 120 -13.08 -15.26 -5.07
N ARG A 121 -12.74 -16.54 -5.02
CA ARG A 121 -12.43 -17.24 -3.77
C ARG A 121 -11.02 -16.92 -3.33
N VAL A 122 -10.88 -16.66 -2.04
CA VAL A 122 -9.60 -16.28 -1.44
C VAL A 122 -9.37 -16.99 -0.13
N LYS A 123 -8.10 -17.19 0.21
CA LYS A 123 -7.69 -17.49 1.59
C LYS A 123 -7.32 -16.19 2.28
N TYR A 124 -7.89 -15.95 3.45
CA TYR A 124 -7.68 -14.73 4.22
C TYR A 124 -7.64 -15.00 5.72
N THR A 125 -7.20 -14.02 6.48
CA THR A 125 -7.38 -13.94 7.93
C THR A 125 -7.82 -12.54 8.31
N ILE A 126 -8.44 -12.40 9.48
CA ILE A 126 -8.84 -11.11 10.05
C ILE A 126 -8.01 -10.90 11.31
N ILE A 127 -7.36 -9.75 11.40
CA ILE A 127 -6.52 -9.35 12.54
C ILE A 127 -6.90 -7.90 12.87
N ASP A 128 -7.36 -7.66 14.11
CA ASP A 128 -7.78 -6.33 14.56
C ASP A 128 -8.77 -5.65 13.59
N ASP A 129 -9.80 -6.40 13.17
CA ASP A 129 -10.82 -5.99 12.19
C ASP A 129 -10.32 -5.67 10.78
N VAL A 130 -9.06 -5.95 10.48
CA VAL A 130 -8.48 -5.77 9.14
C VAL A 130 -8.34 -7.10 8.44
N LEU A 131 -8.78 -7.14 7.19
CA LEU A 131 -8.67 -8.29 6.30
C LEU A 131 -7.26 -8.39 5.69
N PHE A 132 -6.65 -9.57 5.80
CA PHE A 132 -5.37 -9.88 5.17
C PHE A 132 -5.51 -11.06 4.22
N LEU A 133 -5.21 -10.84 2.94
CA LEU A 133 -5.30 -11.88 1.91
C LEU A 133 -4.02 -12.71 1.86
N TYR A 134 -4.18 -14.02 1.88
CA TYR A 134 -3.09 -14.99 1.72
C TYR A 134 -2.91 -15.39 0.26
N GLU A 135 -3.98 -15.76 -0.41
CA GLU A 135 -3.96 -16.32 -1.75
C GLU A 135 -5.32 -16.10 -2.43
N ILE A 136 -5.29 -15.89 -3.73
CA ILE A 136 -6.47 -15.94 -4.60
C ILE A 136 -6.51 -17.34 -5.18
N LEU A 137 -7.68 -18.00 -5.08
CA LEU A 137 -7.85 -19.42 -5.44
C LEU A 137 -8.37 -19.62 -6.86
N ASP A 138 -9.01 -18.58 -7.44
CA ASP A 138 -9.63 -18.65 -8.79
C ASP A 138 -9.04 -17.60 -9.73
#